data_4a3742ecb4be79619f2684d5128a1df7
#
_entry.id   4a3742ecb4be79619f2684d5128a1df7
#
_cell.length_a   1.000
_cell.length_b   1.000
_cell.length_c   1.000
_cell.angle_alpha   90.00
_cell.angle_beta   90.00
_cell.angle_gamma   90.00
#
_symmetry.space_group_name_H-M   'P 1'
#
loop_
_entity.id
_entity.type
_entity.pdbx_description
1 polymer ?
#
loop_
_entity_poly.entity_id
_entity_poly.type
_entity_poly.pdbx_seq_one_letter_code
_entity_poly.pdbx_strand_id
1 'polypeptide(L)' 'MAFSVKNFDLFINNLKGNNITYGNWRGDENQIQLRNDGYKQIFFQDPQGYWIEVNNVK' A
#
# COMPACT_ATOMS: atom_id res chain seq x y z
N MET A 1 6.33 7.76 5.95
CA MET A 1 6.69 6.52 6.66
C MET A 1 6.55 5.34 5.72
N ALA A 2 7.51 4.43 5.72
CA ALA A 2 7.51 3.31 4.79
C ALA A 2 7.67 1.99 5.55
N PHE A 3 6.89 0.99 5.16
CA PHE A 3 6.94 -0.35 5.75
C PHE A 3 7.13 -1.39 4.65
N SER A 4 7.88 -2.44 4.97
CA SER A 4 8.04 -3.60 4.10
C SER A 4 7.29 -4.79 4.69
N VAL A 5 6.52 -5.50 3.86
CA VAL A 5 5.74 -6.66 4.30
C VAL A 5 6.10 -7.87 3.43
N LYS A 6 6.17 -9.06 4.05
CA LYS A 6 6.52 -10.28 3.33
C LYS A 6 5.39 -10.78 2.46
N ASN A 7 4.15 -10.71 2.95
CA ASN A 7 2.98 -11.15 2.20
C ASN A 7 2.12 -9.94 1.85
N PHE A 8 2.45 -9.34 0.72
CA PHE A 8 1.80 -8.12 0.27
C PHE A 8 0.31 -8.34 -0.01
N ASP A 9 -0.02 -9.47 -0.64
CA ASP A 9 -1.41 -9.76 -0.99
C ASP A 9 -2.28 -9.92 0.26
N LEU A 10 -1.75 -10.58 1.29
CA LEU A 10 -2.46 -10.70 2.56
C LEU A 10 -2.67 -9.34 3.21
N PHE A 11 -1.66 -8.50 3.16
CA PHE A 11 -1.76 -7.14 3.69
C PHE A 11 -2.87 -6.34 2.98
N ILE A 12 -2.94 -6.44 1.66
CA ILE A 12 -3.98 -5.77 0.87
C ILE A 12 -5.37 -6.28 1.29
N ASN A 13 -5.52 -7.60 1.46
CA ASN A 13 -6.79 -8.17 1.90
C ASN A 13 -7.19 -7.65 3.28
N ASN A 14 -6.23 -7.47 4.18
CA ASN A 14 -6.51 -6.89 5.49
C ASN A 14 -6.98 -5.45 5.40
N LEU A 15 -6.39 -4.65 4.51
CA LEU A 15 -6.86 -3.28 4.29
C LEU A 15 -8.30 -3.26 3.79
N LYS A 16 -8.64 -4.13 2.84
CA LYS A 16 -10.00 -4.24 2.31
C LYS A 16 -10.98 -4.66 3.39
N GLY A 17 -10.59 -5.61 4.23
CA GLY A 17 -11.43 -6.09 5.33
C GLY A 17 -11.69 -5.03 6.40
N ASN A 18 -10.83 -4.03 6.52
CA ASN A 18 -10.97 -2.93 7.46
C ASN A 18 -11.51 -1.65 6.81
N ASN A 19 -11.94 -1.72 5.56
CA ASN A 19 -12.47 -0.58 4.79
C ASN A 19 -11.46 0.56 4.67
N ILE A 20 -10.18 0.24 4.59
CA ILE A 20 -9.12 1.23 4.41
C ILE A 20 -8.86 1.39 2.92
N THR A 21 -9.03 2.61 2.42
CA THR A 21 -8.75 2.93 1.01
C THR A 21 -7.25 3.11 0.84
N TYR A 22 -6.69 2.42 -0.12
CA TYR A 22 -5.28 2.57 -0.51
C TYR A 22 -5.21 2.97 -1.99
N GLY A 23 -4.05 3.38 -2.43
CA GLY A 23 -3.87 3.77 -3.83
C GLY A 23 -2.43 3.77 -4.27
N ASN A 24 -2.21 4.11 -5.54
CA ASN A 24 -0.88 4.26 -6.10
C ASN A 24 -0.40 5.71 -5.97
N TRP A 25 0.80 5.97 -6.47
CA TRP A 25 1.39 7.31 -6.41
C TRP A 25 0.54 8.37 -7.10
N ARG A 26 -0.22 7.98 -8.13
CA ARG A 26 -1.07 8.91 -8.88
C ARG A 26 -2.36 9.27 -8.16
N GLY A 27 -2.68 8.60 -7.06
CA GLY A 27 -3.91 8.81 -6.34
C GLY A 27 -5.09 7.96 -6.81
N ASP A 28 -4.86 7.00 -7.70
CA ASP A 28 -5.90 6.08 -8.13
C ASP A 28 -6.24 5.12 -7.01
N GLU A 29 -7.50 5.10 -6.60
CA GLU A 29 -7.95 4.27 -5.49
C GLU A 29 -7.91 2.79 -5.84
N ASN A 30 -7.53 1.97 -4.85
CA ASN A 30 -7.51 0.51 -4.94
C ASN A 30 -6.57 -0.01 -6.05
N GLN A 31 -5.57 0.77 -6.43
CA GLN A 31 -4.58 0.37 -7.41
C GLN A 31 -3.22 0.13 -6.75
N ILE A 32 -2.56 -0.92 -7.18
CA ILE A 32 -1.22 -1.27 -6.70
C ILE A 32 -0.22 -0.71 -7.69
N GLN A 33 0.77 0.02 -7.19
CA GLN A 33 1.83 0.54 -8.05
C GLN A 33 2.93 -0.50 -8.19
N LEU A 34 3.28 -0.81 -9.44
CA LEU A 34 4.41 -1.68 -9.75
C LEU A 34 5.65 -0.80 -9.92
N ARG A 35 6.68 -1.07 -9.12
CA ARG A 35 7.93 -0.33 -9.17
C ARG A 35 8.81 -0.83 -10.32
N ASN A 36 9.77 0.02 -10.73
CA ASN A 36 10.70 -0.34 -11.80
C ASN A 36 11.61 -1.52 -11.44
N ASP A 37 11.82 -1.76 -10.15
CA ASP A 37 12.62 -2.86 -9.65
C ASP A 37 11.83 -4.17 -9.51
N GLY A 38 10.56 -4.19 -9.92
CA GLY A 38 9.70 -5.36 -9.85
C GLY A 38 8.94 -5.52 -8.54
N TYR A 39 9.16 -4.66 -7.58
CA TYR A 39 8.44 -4.70 -6.31
C TYR A 39 7.11 -3.94 -6.42
N LYS A 40 6.18 -4.28 -5.54
CA LYS A 40 4.88 -3.64 -5.46
C LYS A 40 4.85 -2.67 -4.30
N GLN A 41 4.07 -1.61 -4.43
CA GLN A 41 3.87 -0.65 -3.35
C GLN A 41 2.49 -0.05 -3.42
N ILE A 42 2.00 0.40 -2.26
CA ILE A 42 0.77 1.17 -2.14
C ILE A 42 0.99 2.30 -1.16
N PHE A 43 0.07 3.25 -1.20
CA PHE A 43 0.02 4.35 -0.25
C PHE A 43 -1.36 4.42 0.36
N PHE A 44 -1.43 4.70 1.65
CA PHE A 44 -2.71 4.98 2.29
C PHE A 44 -2.48 6.01 3.40
N GLN A 45 -3.58 6.59 3.85
CA GLN A 45 -3.55 7.64 4.85
C GLN A 45 -4.10 7.08 6.16
N ASP A 46 -3.40 7.31 7.27
CA ASP A 46 -3.88 6.89 8.57
C ASP A 46 -5.00 7.82 9.06
N PRO A 47 -5.69 7.50 10.17
CA PRO A 47 -6.77 8.34 10.68
C PRO A 47 -6.35 9.78 11.02
N GLN A 48 -5.06 10.01 11.22
CA GLN A 48 -4.53 11.35 11.53
C GLN A 48 -4.06 12.09 10.29
N GLY A 49 -4.19 11.49 9.10
CA GLY A 49 -3.85 12.14 7.85
C GLY A 49 -2.43 11.93 7.37
N TYR A 50 -1.62 11.12 8.05
CA TYR A 50 -0.26 10.83 7.61
C TYR A 50 -0.24 9.80 6.49
N TRP A 51 0.57 10.07 5.47
CA TRP A 51 0.74 9.14 4.36
C TRP A 51 1.71 8.02 4.73
N ILE A 52 1.28 6.80 4.45
CA ILE A 52 2.07 5.59 4.76
C ILE A 52 2.30 4.84 3.46
N GLU A 53 3.57 4.52 3.17
CA GLU A 53 3.93 3.66 2.05
C GLU A 53 4.10 2.24 2.57
N VAL A 54 3.53 1.27 1.87
CA VAL A 54 3.75 -0.15 2.14
C VAL A 54 4.24 -0.82 0.86
N ASN A 55 5.30 -1.61 0.97
CA ASN A 55 5.92 -2.28 -0.17
C ASN A 55 6.30 -3.71 0.21
N ASN A 56 6.68 -4.50 -0.80
CA ASN A 56 7.16 -5.86 -0.58
C ASN A 56 8.67 -6.02 -0.83
N VAL A 57 9.41 -4.97 -0.71
CA VAL A 57 10.88 -4.99 -0.85
C VAL A 57 11.46 -5.84 0.29
N LYS A 58 12.34 -6.76 -0.09
CA LYS A 58 12.98 -7.64 0.88
C LYS A 58 14.16 -6.97 1.58
#